data_f7c7b79bc38b846c12eb697bb2be7a9f
#
_entry.id   f7c7b79bc38b846c12eb697bb2be7a9f
#
_cell.length_a   1.000
_cell.length_b   1.000
_cell.length_c   1.000
_cell.angle_alpha   90.00
_cell.angle_beta   90.00
_cell.angle_gamma   90.00
#
_symmetry.space_group_name_H-M   'P 1'
#
loop_
_entity.id
_entity.type
_entity.pdbx_description
1 polymer ?
#
loop_
_entity_poly.entity_id
_entity_poly.type
_entity_poly.pdbx_seq_one_letter_code
_entity_poly.pdbx_strand_id
1 'polypeptide(L)'
;MLPFFAFRNPSVGQQEKPKEKGFKKIFDGKSLKGWEGDPAYWRVENGTIVGEITPATVLKRNHFLIWRGGQPADFEFKADVKITKAGNTGVNYRSEELLPDLPFALKGYQADIDGNNRYTGQNYEERARTTLAYRGEISVINEQTDPELKNNLRTLAQRNNWTARQVKGSLGHSDSLKTSIKSEDWNELHIVAKGNHLLHYINGVLMSDVTDLDQVNGKASGWLGMQVHVGPPMKVEYKNIRLKTLK
;
A
#
# COMPACT_ATOMS: atom_id res chain seq x y z
N MET A 1 -42.15 35.83 22.61
CA MET A 1 -40.76 35.38 22.78
C MET A 1 -40.80 33.85 22.91
N LEU A 2 -40.55 33.12 21.83
CA LEU A 2 -40.53 31.65 21.84
C LEU A 2 -39.06 31.17 21.92
N PRO A 3 -38.73 30.16 22.72
CA PRO A 3 -37.36 29.68 22.88
C PRO A 3 -36.95 28.85 21.64
N PHE A 4 -35.80 29.19 21.07
CA PHE A 4 -35.13 28.41 20.06
C PHE A 4 -34.52 27.16 20.73
N PHE A 5 -35.03 25.97 20.40
CA PHE A 5 -34.40 24.71 20.73
C PHE A 5 -33.35 24.38 19.62
N ALA A 6 -32.09 24.49 19.99
CA ALA A 6 -31.00 24.02 19.13
C ALA A 6 -30.96 22.49 19.17
N PHE A 7 -31.34 21.84 18.07
CA PHE A 7 -31.11 20.40 17.88
C PHE A 7 -29.61 20.17 17.70
N ARG A 8 -28.97 19.56 18.71
CA ARG A 8 -27.63 18.97 18.54
C ARG A 8 -27.79 17.71 17.71
N ASN A 9 -27.23 17.71 16.49
CA ASN A 9 -27.06 16.50 15.71
C ASN A 9 -26.14 15.55 16.50
N PRO A 10 -26.53 14.27 16.71
CA PRO A 10 -25.64 13.30 17.31
C PRO A 10 -24.48 13.05 16.35
N SER A 11 -23.24 13.12 16.87
CA SER A 11 -22.05 12.67 16.17
C SER A 11 -22.25 11.22 15.74
N VAL A 12 -22.17 10.97 14.44
CA VAL A 12 -22.17 9.60 13.90
C VAL A 12 -20.96 8.88 14.47
N GLY A 13 -21.18 8.10 15.51
CA GLY A 13 -20.16 7.27 16.12
C GLY A 13 -19.59 6.32 15.07
N GLN A 14 -18.28 6.35 14.89
CA GLN A 14 -17.59 5.36 14.05
C GLN A 14 -17.88 3.97 14.63
N GLN A 15 -18.70 3.18 13.95
CA GLN A 15 -18.89 1.76 14.31
C GLN A 15 -17.52 1.06 14.17
N GLU A 16 -16.99 0.59 15.29
CA GLU A 16 -15.79 -0.26 15.26
C GLU A 16 -16.12 -1.55 14.51
N LYS A 17 -15.29 -1.90 13.50
CA LYS A 17 -15.39 -3.20 12.86
C LYS A 17 -15.18 -4.31 13.89
N PRO A 18 -15.91 -5.42 13.82
CA PRO A 18 -15.76 -6.54 14.75
C PRO A 18 -14.30 -7.03 14.77
N LYS A 19 -13.83 -7.47 15.96
CA LYS A 19 -12.47 -8.00 16.13
C LYS A 19 -12.30 -9.25 15.30
N GLU A 20 -11.48 -9.18 14.25
CA GLU A 20 -11.11 -10.34 13.44
C GLU A 20 -10.06 -11.18 14.17
N LYS A 21 -10.27 -12.52 14.20
CA LYS A 21 -9.40 -13.46 14.94
C LYS A 21 -7.94 -13.35 14.46
N GLY A 22 -7.03 -13.12 15.40
CA GLY A 22 -5.59 -13.06 15.17
C GLY A 22 -5.06 -11.70 14.72
N PHE A 23 -5.90 -10.75 14.31
CA PHE A 23 -5.47 -9.39 13.98
C PHE A 23 -5.25 -8.55 15.24
N LYS A 24 -4.14 -7.80 15.24
CA LYS A 24 -3.79 -6.81 16.25
C LYS A 24 -3.81 -5.42 15.62
N LYS A 25 -4.46 -4.45 16.26
CA LYS A 25 -4.37 -3.03 15.85
C LYS A 25 -2.92 -2.57 15.99
N ILE A 26 -2.36 -1.94 14.96
CA ILE A 26 -1.02 -1.35 14.93
C ILE A 26 -1.05 0.17 14.78
N PHE A 27 -2.24 0.76 14.85
CA PHE A 27 -2.51 2.19 14.97
C PHE A 27 -3.57 2.42 16.05
N ASP A 28 -3.30 3.34 16.97
CA ASP A 28 -4.14 3.62 18.14
C ASP A 28 -5.31 4.58 17.86
N GLY A 29 -5.35 5.19 16.66
CA GLY A 29 -6.32 6.21 16.27
C GLY A 29 -6.04 7.60 16.86
N LYS A 30 -4.92 7.80 17.56
CA LYS A 30 -4.64 9.03 18.32
C LYS A 30 -3.28 9.62 18.03
N SER A 31 -2.27 8.79 17.76
CA SER A 31 -0.88 9.23 17.62
C SER A 31 -0.11 8.39 16.61
N LEU A 32 1.02 8.91 16.12
CA LEU A 32 1.97 8.17 15.31
C LEU A 32 2.92 7.30 16.15
N LYS A 33 2.58 6.96 17.39
CA LYS A 33 3.41 6.08 18.22
C LYS A 33 3.63 4.75 17.53
N GLY A 34 4.91 4.37 17.35
CA GLY A 34 5.29 3.16 16.61
C GLY A 34 5.34 3.33 15.09
N TRP A 35 5.16 4.55 14.61
CA TRP A 35 5.29 4.95 13.21
C TRP A 35 6.30 6.08 13.08
N GLU A 36 7.08 6.08 12.02
CA GLU A 36 8.10 7.10 11.77
C GLU A 36 8.03 7.58 10.32
N GLY A 37 8.01 8.88 10.13
CA GLY A 37 7.97 9.55 8.83
C GLY A 37 8.17 11.04 9.00
N ASP A 38 8.33 11.76 7.91
CA ASP A 38 8.52 13.20 7.92
C ASP A 38 7.22 13.91 8.34
N PRO A 39 7.22 14.68 9.46
CA PRO A 39 6.04 15.38 9.95
C PRO A 39 5.52 16.48 9.01
N ALA A 40 6.30 16.89 8.00
CA ALA A 40 5.81 17.79 6.96
C ALA A 40 4.70 17.17 6.11
N TYR A 41 4.63 15.84 6.04
CA TYR A 41 3.67 15.09 5.22
C TYR A 41 2.70 14.23 6.03
N TRP A 42 3.10 13.79 7.23
CA TRP A 42 2.35 12.81 8.00
C TRP A 42 1.87 13.36 9.35
N ARG A 43 0.59 13.15 9.65
CA ARG A 43 -0.05 13.52 10.92
C ARG A 43 -1.22 12.59 11.25
N VAL A 44 -1.73 12.74 12.47
CA VAL A 44 -3.02 12.13 12.84
C VAL A 44 -4.09 13.22 12.90
N GLU A 45 -5.22 12.96 12.27
CA GLU A 45 -6.37 13.86 12.21
C GLU A 45 -7.67 13.03 12.23
N ASN A 46 -8.60 13.39 13.14
CA ASN A 46 -9.91 12.74 13.24
C ASN A 46 -9.87 11.19 13.30
N GLY A 47 -8.90 10.63 14.02
CA GLY A 47 -8.77 9.18 14.18
C GLY A 47 -8.15 8.47 12.98
N THR A 48 -7.58 9.20 12.02
CA THR A 48 -6.92 8.67 10.84
C THR A 48 -5.46 9.08 10.78
N ILE A 49 -4.60 8.25 10.20
CA ILE A 49 -3.29 8.69 9.70
C ILE A 49 -3.53 9.41 8.38
N VAL A 50 -3.06 10.64 8.29
CA VAL A 50 -3.15 11.47 7.08
C VAL A 50 -1.77 11.64 6.48
N GLY A 51 -1.64 11.29 5.20
CA GLY A 51 -0.52 11.65 4.34
C GLY A 51 -0.97 12.73 3.35
N GLU A 52 -0.26 13.85 3.30
CA GLU A 52 -0.69 14.97 2.48
C GLU A 52 0.47 15.69 1.81
N ILE A 53 0.30 16.00 0.54
CA ILE A 53 1.16 16.89 -0.25
C ILE A 53 0.32 18.09 -0.63
N THR A 54 0.79 19.29 -0.26
CA THR A 54 0.18 20.57 -0.61
C THR A 54 1.08 21.31 -1.61
N PRO A 55 0.60 22.41 -2.22
CA PRO A 55 1.48 23.27 -3.04
C PRO A 55 2.72 23.81 -2.30
N ALA A 56 2.66 23.89 -0.97
CA ALA A 56 3.77 24.33 -0.12
C ALA A 56 4.72 23.19 0.28
N THR A 57 4.30 21.94 0.14
CA THR A 57 5.07 20.76 0.58
C THR A 57 5.36 19.80 -0.59
N VAL A 58 5.82 20.33 -1.71
CA VAL A 58 6.10 19.55 -2.94
C VAL A 58 7.23 18.54 -2.68
N LEU A 59 6.94 17.27 -3.00
CA LEU A 59 7.90 16.18 -2.93
C LEU A 59 8.86 16.16 -4.12
N LYS A 60 10.12 15.85 -3.86
CA LYS A 60 11.14 15.53 -4.90
C LYS A 60 11.27 14.02 -5.13
N ARG A 61 10.78 13.20 -4.19
CA ARG A 61 10.78 11.74 -4.25
C ARG A 61 9.67 11.19 -3.35
N ASN A 62 9.32 9.93 -3.54
CA ASN A 62 8.36 9.24 -2.67
C ASN A 62 8.86 9.19 -1.23
N HIS A 63 7.98 9.48 -0.27
CA HIS A 63 8.23 9.40 1.16
C HIS A 63 7.26 8.42 1.82
N PHE A 64 7.74 7.75 2.86
CA PHE A 64 6.98 6.73 3.55
C PHE A 64 6.83 7.06 5.04
N LEU A 65 5.66 6.71 5.57
CA LEU A 65 5.44 6.54 7.00
C LEU A 65 5.70 5.06 7.32
N ILE A 66 6.76 4.78 8.06
CA ILE A 66 7.26 3.43 8.31
C ILE A 66 6.80 2.93 9.68
N TRP A 67 6.20 1.74 9.71
CA TRP A 67 5.86 1.08 10.97
C TRP A 67 7.11 0.46 11.61
N ARG A 68 7.41 0.89 12.85
CA ARG A 68 8.59 0.44 13.61
C ARG A 68 8.30 -0.73 14.56
N GLY A 69 7.12 -1.32 14.51
CA GLY A 69 6.75 -2.44 15.38
C GLY A 69 7.34 -3.80 14.98
N GLY A 70 8.10 -3.87 13.88
CA GLY A 70 8.81 -5.06 13.42
C GLY A 70 8.88 -5.18 11.90
N GLN A 71 9.52 -6.27 11.46
CA GLN A 71 9.70 -6.61 10.05
C GLN A 71 9.01 -7.95 9.76
N PRO A 72 7.68 -7.97 9.55
CA PRO A 72 6.94 -9.20 9.39
C PRO A 72 7.38 -9.97 8.13
N ALA A 73 7.51 -11.30 8.29
CA ALA A 73 7.75 -12.23 7.19
C ALA A 73 6.42 -12.69 6.57
N ASP A 74 5.73 -13.61 7.25
CA ASP A 74 4.43 -14.10 6.84
C ASP A 74 3.32 -13.40 7.63
N PHE A 75 2.40 -12.73 6.92
CA PHE A 75 1.40 -11.90 7.56
C PHE A 75 0.16 -11.66 6.70
N GLU A 76 -0.89 -11.22 7.37
CA GLU A 76 -2.01 -10.50 6.76
C GLU A 76 -2.02 -9.07 7.30
N PHE A 77 -2.14 -8.09 6.40
CA PHE A 77 -2.28 -6.68 6.74
C PHE A 77 -3.62 -6.17 6.23
N LYS A 78 -4.34 -5.40 7.03
CA LYS A 78 -5.57 -4.73 6.61
C LYS A 78 -5.58 -3.27 7.05
N ALA A 79 -6.09 -2.42 6.19
CA ALA A 79 -6.36 -1.02 6.47
C ALA A 79 -7.55 -0.52 5.66
N ASP A 80 -8.33 0.41 6.21
CA ASP A 80 -9.23 1.20 5.40
C ASP A 80 -8.47 2.40 4.87
N VAL A 81 -8.55 2.65 3.57
CA VAL A 81 -7.86 3.74 2.87
C VAL A 81 -8.85 4.57 2.06
N LYS A 82 -8.65 5.89 2.07
CA LYS A 82 -9.35 6.85 1.23
C LYS A 82 -8.34 7.83 0.64
N ILE A 83 -8.44 8.10 -0.65
CA ILE A 83 -7.48 8.95 -1.37
C ILE A 83 -8.22 9.93 -2.29
N THR A 84 -7.69 11.14 -2.43
CA THR A 84 -8.17 12.13 -3.38
C THR A 84 -7.92 11.69 -4.82
N LYS A 85 -8.76 12.15 -5.76
CA LYS A 85 -8.76 11.72 -7.16
C LYS A 85 -7.40 11.82 -7.85
N ALA A 86 -6.63 12.88 -7.60
CA ALA A 86 -5.30 13.07 -8.20
C ALA A 86 -4.18 12.32 -7.46
N GLY A 87 -4.48 11.68 -6.33
CA GLY A 87 -3.49 11.04 -5.48
C GLY A 87 -2.96 9.72 -6.03
N ASN A 88 -1.72 9.42 -5.65
CA ASN A 88 -1.10 8.12 -5.81
C ASN A 88 -0.42 7.73 -4.48
N THR A 89 -0.61 6.51 -4.06
CA THR A 89 -0.09 5.94 -2.81
C THR A 89 0.06 4.43 -2.95
N GLY A 90 0.52 3.80 -1.88
CA GLY A 90 0.56 2.35 -1.74
C GLY A 90 1.01 1.96 -0.34
N VAL A 91 0.83 0.70 -0.02
CA VAL A 91 1.39 0.11 1.18
C VAL A 91 2.55 -0.79 0.79
N ASN A 92 3.76 -0.35 1.17
CA ASN A 92 4.97 -1.15 1.01
C ASN A 92 5.06 -2.20 2.10
N TYR A 93 5.60 -3.37 1.76
CA TYR A 93 5.84 -4.45 2.69
C TYR A 93 7.08 -5.26 2.31
N ARG A 94 7.64 -5.98 3.28
CA ARG A 94 8.92 -6.68 3.13
C ARG A 94 9.98 -5.79 2.49
N SER A 95 9.96 -4.51 2.86
CA SER A 95 10.79 -3.49 2.23
C SER A 95 12.07 -3.23 2.99
N GLU A 96 13.09 -2.84 2.24
CA GLU A 96 14.36 -2.32 2.71
C GLU A 96 14.26 -0.79 2.85
N GLU A 97 14.77 -0.21 3.95
CA GLU A 97 14.90 1.23 4.10
C GLU A 97 16.25 1.69 3.57
N LEU A 98 16.26 2.75 2.76
CA LEU A 98 17.44 3.20 2.04
C LEU A 98 18.26 4.23 2.85
N LEU A 99 18.60 3.90 4.08
CA LEU A 99 19.45 4.72 4.95
C LEU A 99 20.94 4.51 4.65
N PRO A 100 21.80 5.53 4.90
CA PRO A 100 21.46 6.91 5.33
C PRO A 100 21.12 7.84 4.16
N ASP A 101 21.27 7.41 2.92
CA ASP A 101 21.25 8.29 1.73
C ASP A 101 19.85 8.85 1.42
N LEU A 102 18.81 8.07 1.69
CA LEU A 102 17.44 8.44 1.38
C LEU A 102 16.50 8.18 2.58
N PRO A 103 16.49 9.04 3.61
CA PRO A 103 15.60 8.89 4.76
C PRO A 103 14.14 8.76 4.33
N PHE A 104 13.38 7.90 5.01
CA PHE A 104 11.97 7.62 4.72
C PHE A 104 11.70 7.13 3.27
N ALA A 105 12.69 6.52 2.62
CA ALA A 105 12.51 5.85 1.34
C ALA A 105 12.56 4.34 1.53
N LEU A 106 11.60 3.64 0.92
CA LEU A 106 11.52 2.18 0.92
C LEU A 106 11.76 1.62 -0.47
N LYS A 107 12.33 0.41 -0.50
CA LYS A 107 12.47 -0.44 -1.69
C LYS A 107 11.87 -1.80 -1.37
N GLY A 108 10.90 -2.28 -2.14
CA GLY A 108 10.26 -3.57 -1.93
C GLY A 108 8.85 -3.63 -2.50
N TYR A 109 8.11 -4.70 -2.18
CA TYR A 109 6.75 -4.91 -2.68
C TYR A 109 5.79 -3.81 -2.22
N GLN A 110 4.84 -3.46 -3.09
CA GLN A 110 3.84 -2.43 -2.85
C GLN A 110 2.47 -2.85 -3.36
N ALA A 111 1.47 -2.75 -2.51
CA ALA A 111 0.08 -2.77 -2.92
C ALA A 111 -0.32 -1.36 -3.35
N ASP A 112 -0.46 -1.15 -4.65
CA ASP A 112 -0.75 0.15 -5.23
C ASP A 112 -2.18 0.59 -5.02
N ILE A 113 -2.35 1.90 -4.78
CA ILE A 113 -3.62 2.59 -4.66
C ILE A 113 -3.48 3.97 -5.32
N ASP A 114 -4.39 4.30 -6.23
CA ASP A 114 -4.46 5.62 -6.85
C ASP A 114 -5.90 6.11 -6.99
N GLY A 115 -6.10 7.41 -6.91
CA GLY A 115 -7.43 8.02 -6.91
C GLY A 115 -8.18 7.88 -8.24
N ASN A 116 -7.48 7.67 -9.36
CA ASN A 116 -8.09 7.40 -10.67
C ASN A 116 -8.37 5.91 -10.89
N ASN A 117 -8.01 5.06 -9.92
CA ASN A 117 -8.17 3.60 -9.99
C ASN A 117 -7.52 2.97 -11.24
N ARG A 118 -6.42 3.56 -11.71
CA ARG A 118 -5.62 3.00 -12.81
C ARG A 118 -4.79 1.83 -12.30
N TYR A 119 -4.12 2.03 -11.16
CA TYR A 119 -3.16 1.09 -10.58
C TYR A 119 -3.69 0.36 -9.34
N THR A 120 -4.78 0.86 -8.73
CA THR A 120 -5.35 0.26 -7.51
C THR A 120 -5.54 -1.25 -7.67
N GLY A 121 -4.93 -2.01 -6.75
CA GLY A 121 -4.99 -3.47 -6.69
C GLY A 121 -3.86 -4.19 -7.43
N GLN A 122 -2.96 -3.48 -8.16
CA GLN A 122 -1.78 -4.14 -8.71
C GLN A 122 -0.73 -4.44 -7.63
N ASN A 123 0.15 -5.39 -7.92
CA ASN A 123 1.36 -5.64 -7.15
C ASN A 123 2.55 -5.01 -7.90
N TYR A 124 3.15 -4.04 -7.25
CA TYR A 124 4.31 -3.30 -7.74
C TYR A 124 5.50 -3.55 -6.83
N GLU A 125 6.71 -3.34 -7.31
CA GLU A 125 7.91 -3.38 -6.48
C GLU A 125 8.64 -2.04 -6.60
N GLU A 126 8.49 -1.22 -5.56
CA GLU A 126 9.05 0.13 -5.49
C GLU A 126 10.58 0.08 -5.59
N ARG A 127 11.16 0.85 -6.51
CA ARG A 127 12.60 0.98 -6.76
C ARG A 127 13.32 -0.32 -7.15
N ALA A 128 12.57 -1.33 -7.61
CA ALA A 128 13.11 -2.62 -8.02
C ALA A 128 12.51 -3.11 -9.35
N ARG A 129 11.84 -4.27 -9.37
CA ARG A 129 11.34 -4.92 -10.60
C ARG A 129 10.06 -4.28 -11.18
N THR A 130 9.50 -3.25 -10.55
CA THR A 130 8.29 -2.53 -10.95
C THR A 130 7.02 -3.39 -10.91
N THR A 131 6.21 -3.46 -11.96
CA THR A 131 4.95 -4.20 -11.94
C THR A 131 5.20 -5.71 -11.93
N LEU A 132 4.79 -6.38 -10.84
CA LEU A 132 4.83 -7.83 -10.70
C LEU A 132 3.52 -8.47 -11.17
N ALA A 133 2.37 -7.82 -10.94
CA ALA A 133 1.08 -8.20 -11.50
C ALA A 133 0.20 -6.96 -11.66
N TYR A 134 -0.43 -6.79 -12.80
CA TYR A 134 -1.51 -5.82 -12.96
C TYR A 134 -2.80 -6.34 -12.31
N ARG A 135 -3.76 -5.44 -12.05
CA ARG A 135 -5.08 -5.85 -11.58
C ARG A 135 -5.72 -6.85 -12.54
N GLY A 136 -6.10 -8.01 -12.01
CA GLY A 136 -6.71 -9.10 -12.76
C GLY A 136 -5.73 -10.20 -13.16
N GLU A 137 -4.44 -10.07 -12.85
CA GLU A 137 -3.44 -11.05 -13.23
C GLU A 137 -3.07 -12.03 -12.10
N ILE A 138 -2.82 -13.26 -12.50
CA ILE A 138 -2.09 -14.29 -11.74
C ILE A 138 -0.73 -14.41 -12.41
N SER A 139 0.36 -14.05 -11.71
CA SER A 139 1.70 -14.02 -12.27
C SER A 139 2.71 -14.83 -11.46
N VAL A 140 3.73 -15.30 -12.16
CA VAL A 140 4.93 -15.92 -11.58
C VAL A 140 6.13 -15.06 -11.96
N ILE A 141 6.93 -14.71 -10.97
CA ILE A 141 8.15 -13.92 -11.15
C ILE A 141 9.34 -14.88 -11.03
N ASN A 142 10.06 -15.09 -12.11
CA ASN A 142 11.24 -15.92 -12.12
C ASN A 142 12.50 -15.08 -11.98
N GLU A 143 13.59 -15.72 -11.59
CA GLU A 143 14.91 -15.11 -11.62
C GLU A 143 15.28 -14.72 -13.05
N GLN A 144 15.88 -13.53 -13.20
CA GLN A 144 16.42 -13.10 -14.50
C GLN A 144 17.74 -13.83 -14.75
N THR A 145 17.74 -14.70 -15.74
CA THR A 145 18.91 -15.53 -16.13
C THR A 145 19.76 -14.92 -17.25
N ASP A 146 19.21 -13.96 -18.01
CA ASP A 146 19.96 -13.25 -19.03
C ASP A 146 21.03 -12.36 -18.38
N PRO A 147 22.35 -12.58 -18.68
CA PRO A 147 23.43 -11.82 -18.04
C PRO A 147 23.37 -10.33 -18.30
N GLU A 148 22.96 -9.90 -19.47
CA GLU A 148 22.86 -8.47 -19.83
C GLU A 148 21.73 -7.80 -19.05
N LEU A 149 20.59 -8.46 -18.93
CA LEU A 149 19.43 -7.96 -18.23
C LEU A 149 19.59 -8.05 -16.70
N LYS A 150 20.21 -9.13 -16.20
CA LYS A 150 20.50 -9.32 -14.77
C LYS A 150 21.36 -8.18 -14.20
N ASN A 151 22.31 -7.69 -14.96
CA ASN A 151 23.22 -6.61 -14.56
C ASN A 151 22.63 -5.22 -14.79
N ASN A 152 21.47 -5.10 -15.41
CA ASN A 152 20.85 -3.83 -15.77
C ASN A 152 19.44 -3.64 -15.23
N LEU A 153 19.23 -4.08 -14.01
CA LEU A 153 17.94 -4.08 -13.32
C LEU A 153 17.25 -2.70 -13.35
N ARG A 154 18.04 -1.63 -13.16
CA ARG A 154 17.52 -0.26 -13.16
C ARG A 154 16.94 0.13 -14.53
N THR A 155 17.60 -0.22 -15.60
CA THR A 155 17.12 0.04 -16.97
C THR A 155 15.84 -0.75 -17.29
N LEU A 156 15.79 -1.99 -16.86
CA LEU A 156 14.60 -2.83 -17.01
C LEU A 156 13.43 -2.26 -16.21
N ALA A 157 13.70 -1.87 -14.96
CA ALA A 157 12.71 -1.25 -14.09
C ALA A 157 12.17 0.07 -14.70
N GLN A 158 13.06 0.94 -15.17
CA GLN A 158 12.69 2.22 -15.81
C GLN A 158 11.84 2.04 -17.08
N ARG A 159 12.06 0.96 -17.81
CA ARG A 159 11.29 0.60 -19.03
C ARG A 159 10.05 -0.22 -18.71
N ASN A 160 9.83 -0.57 -17.44
CA ASN A 160 8.82 -1.55 -16.99
C ASN A 160 8.90 -2.87 -17.78
N ASN A 161 10.11 -3.35 -18.02
CA ASN A 161 10.41 -4.48 -18.89
C ASN A 161 11.08 -5.62 -18.11
N TRP A 162 10.38 -6.18 -17.09
CA TRP A 162 10.84 -7.37 -16.39
C TRP A 162 10.47 -8.63 -17.19
N THR A 163 11.39 -9.09 -18.04
CA THR A 163 11.14 -10.19 -19.00
C THR A 163 10.96 -11.56 -18.32
N ALA A 164 11.42 -11.73 -17.08
CA ALA A 164 11.24 -12.95 -16.30
C ALA A 164 9.86 -13.06 -15.61
N ARG A 165 8.99 -12.03 -15.73
CA ARG A 165 7.60 -12.06 -15.30
C ARG A 165 6.76 -12.84 -16.30
N GLN A 166 5.95 -13.78 -15.82
CA GLN A 166 5.05 -14.59 -16.63
C GLN A 166 3.62 -14.52 -16.11
N VAL A 167 2.68 -14.10 -16.93
CA VAL A 167 1.24 -14.17 -16.60
C VAL A 167 0.78 -15.61 -16.80
N LYS A 168 0.26 -16.24 -15.75
CA LYS A 168 -0.17 -17.66 -15.74
C LYS A 168 -1.68 -17.82 -15.77
N GLY A 169 -2.43 -16.74 -15.43
CA GLY A 169 -3.88 -16.81 -15.39
C GLY A 169 -4.51 -15.44 -15.19
N SER A 170 -5.83 -15.43 -15.10
CA SER A 170 -6.65 -14.23 -14.92
C SER A 170 -7.63 -14.41 -13.77
N LEU A 171 -7.77 -13.37 -12.95
CA LEU A 171 -8.79 -13.23 -11.91
C LEU A 171 -10.09 -12.60 -12.45
N GLY A 172 -10.09 -12.21 -13.72
CA GLY A 172 -11.14 -11.49 -14.41
C GLY A 172 -10.65 -10.24 -15.10
N HIS A 173 -11.52 -9.62 -15.87
CA HIS A 173 -11.18 -8.39 -16.60
C HIS A 173 -10.93 -7.22 -15.62
N SER A 174 -9.85 -6.48 -15.83
CA SER A 174 -9.42 -5.36 -14.95
C SER A 174 -10.53 -4.33 -14.69
N ASP A 175 -11.33 -3.97 -15.72
CA ASP A 175 -12.41 -3.01 -15.55
C ASP A 175 -13.58 -3.59 -14.74
N SER A 176 -13.85 -4.88 -14.85
CA SER A 176 -14.86 -5.54 -14.01
C SER A 176 -14.45 -5.56 -12.54
N LEU A 177 -13.19 -5.89 -12.25
CA LEU A 177 -12.65 -5.84 -10.88
C LEU A 177 -12.64 -4.40 -10.33
N LYS A 178 -12.35 -3.41 -11.17
CA LYS A 178 -12.37 -2.00 -10.83
C LYS A 178 -13.71 -1.52 -10.26
N THR A 179 -14.82 -2.13 -10.66
CA THR A 179 -16.16 -1.73 -10.17
C THR A 179 -16.35 -1.91 -8.67
N SER A 180 -15.54 -2.75 -8.03
CA SER A 180 -15.54 -2.93 -6.57
C SER A 180 -14.84 -1.82 -5.80
N ILE A 181 -14.11 -0.92 -6.49
CA ILE A 181 -13.34 0.17 -5.89
C ILE A 181 -14.24 1.42 -5.79
N LYS A 182 -14.35 1.97 -4.58
CA LYS A 182 -15.10 3.20 -4.32
C LYS A 182 -14.20 4.41 -4.51
N SER A 183 -14.45 5.21 -5.57
CA SER A 183 -13.65 6.42 -5.82
C SER A 183 -13.86 7.47 -4.72
N GLU A 184 -12.75 8.05 -4.23
CA GLU A 184 -12.71 9.08 -3.18
C GLU A 184 -13.47 8.72 -1.90
N ASP A 185 -13.67 7.41 -1.65
CA ASP A 185 -14.32 6.87 -0.45
C ASP A 185 -13.45 5.77 0.18
N TRP A 186 -13.89 5.27 1.33
CA TRP A 186 -13.18 4.25 2.09
C TRP A 186 -13.22 2.88 1.40
N ASN A 187 -12.03 2.34 1.13
CA ASN A 187 -11.84 1.00 0.63
C ASN A 187 -11.01 0.20 1.64
N GLU A 188 -11.35 -1.07 1.88
CA GLU A 188 -10.49 -1.96 2.64
C GLU A 188 -9.41 -2.53 1.73
N LEU A 189 -8.15 -2.19 2.02
CA LEU A 189 -6.99 -2.89 1.50
C LEU A 189 -6.71 -4.10 2.39
N HIS A 190 -6.51 -5.29 1.79
CA HIS A 190 -6.04 -6.48 2.47
C HIS A 190 -4.88 -7.10 1.68
N ILE A 191 -3.74 -7.22 2.33
CA ILE A 191 -2.52 -7.85 1.80
C ILE A 191 -2.32 -9.17 2.53
N VAL A 192 -2.07 -10.25 1.78
CA VAL A 192 -1.60 -11.54 2.30
C VAL A 192 -0.21 -11.80 1.72
N ALA A 193 0.78 -11.96 2.60
CA ALA A 193 2.12 -12.38 2.22
C ALA A 193 2.46 -13.65 3.00
N LYS A 194 2.55 -14.80 2.31
CA LYS A 194 2.87 -16.10 2.91
C LYS A 194 3.88 -16.83 2.06
N GLY A 195 5.07 -17.11 2.62
CA GLY A 195 6.18 -17.60 1.82
C GLY A 195 6.47 -16.64 0.66
N ASN A 196 6.48 -17.15 -0.55
CA ASN A 196 6.65 -16.39 -1.78
C ASN A 196 5.33 -16.03 -2.49
N HIS A 197 4.18 -16.25 -1.84
CA HIS A 197 2.86 -15.98 -2.39
C HIS A 197 2.29 -14.68 -1.83
N LEU A 198 1.93 -13.75 -2.71
CA LEU A 198 1.54 -12.38 -2.42
C LEU A 198 0.18 -12.09 -3.06
N LEU A 199 -0.83 -11.80 -2.22
CA LEU A 199 -2.19 -11.54 -2.68
C LEU A 199 -2.64 -10.15 -2.23
N HIS A 200 -3.21 -9.37 -3.16
CA HIS A 200 -3.79 -8.07 -2.86
C HIS A 200 -5.31 -8.10 -3.10
N TYR A 201 -6.06 -7.67 -2.09
CA TYR A 201 -7.51 -7.55 -2.15
C TYR A 201 -7.93 -6.11 -1.92
N ILE A 202 -8.99 -5.69 -2.62
CA ILE A 202 -9.72 -4.44 -2.35
C ILE A 202 -11.18 -4.79 -2.10
N ASN A 203 -11.71 -4.37 -0.94
CA ASN A 203 -13.08 -4.66 -0.53
C ASN A 203 -13.46 -6.15 -0.58
N GLY A 204 -12.49 -7.03 -0.25
CA GLY A 204 -12.66 -8.48 -0.27
C GLY A 204 -12.53 -9.13 -1.65
N VAL A 205 -12.32 -8.36 -2.72
CA VAL A 205 -12.11 -8.86 -4.08
C VAL A 205 -10.62 -9.01 -4.35
N LEU A 206 -10.18 -10.21 -4.76
CA LEU A 206 -8.78 -10.46 -5.14
C LEU A 206 -8.46 -9.71 -6.43
N MET A 207 -7.44 -8.84 -6.35
CA MET A 207 -7.04 -7.94 -7.44
C MET A 207 -5.78 -8.40 -8.16
N SER A 208 -4.81 -8.97 -7.44
CA SER A 208 -3.58 -9.50 -8.00
C SER A 208 -3.08 -10.68 -7.18
N ASP A 209 -2.46 -11.63 -7.87
CA ASP A 209 -1.91 -12.86 -7.32
C ASP A 209 -0.49 -13.05 -7.89
N VAL A 210 0.51 -13.05 -7.02
CA VAL A 210 1.92 -13.16 -7.40
C VAL A 210 2.56 -14.31 -6.65
N THR A 211 3.19 -15.23 -7.39
CA THR A 211 4.15 -16.19 -6.86
C THR A 211 5.56 -15.74 -7.26
N ASP A 212 6.35 -15.30 -6.28
CA ASP A 212 7.71 -14.81 -6.53
C ASP A 212 8.74 -15.93 -6.33
N LEU A 213 9.28 -16.44 -7.43
CA LEU A 213 10.31 -17.48 -7.45
C LEU A 213 11.73 -16.90 -7.61
N ASP A 214 11.86 -15.57 -7.72
CA ASP A 214 13.15 -14.90 -7.85
C ASP A 214 13.88 -14.87 -6.49
N GLN A 215 14.82 -15.79 -6.31
CA GLN A 215 15.60 -15.91 -5.08
C GLN A 215 16.62 -14.77 -4.90
N VAL A 216 16.93 -14.03 -5.95
CA VAL A 216 17.90 -12.92 -5.93
C VAL A 216 17.24 -11.63 -5.42
N ASN A 217 16.07 -11.31 -5.94
CA ASN A 217 15.40 -10.03 -5.68
C ASN A 217 14.23 -10.17 -4.69
N GLY A 218 13.61 -11.34 -4.61
CA GLY A 218 12.49 -11.62 -3.71
C GLY A 218 12.88 -11.39 -2.24
N LYS A 219 11.95 -10.90 -1.44
CA LYS A 219 12.15 -10.58 -0.02
C LYS A 219 11.21 -11.40 0.86
N ALA A 220 11.76 -12.06 1.87
CA ALA A 220 10.99 -12.87 2.82
C ALA A 220 10.43 -12.06 3.99
N SER A 221 11.05 -10.93 4.34
CA SER A 221 10.65 -10.05 5.44
C SER A 221 11.14 -8.62 5.18
N GLY A 222 10.68 -7.66 5.97
CA GLY A 222 11.12 -6.27 5.90
C GLY A 222 10.08 -5.29 6.44
N TRP A 223 10.34 -4.00 6.28
CA TRP A 223 9.50 -2.93 6.80
C TRP A 223 8.13 -2.86 6.09
N LEU A 224 7.13 -2.39 6.86
CA LEU A 224 5.84 -1.91 6.36
C LEU A 224 5.88 -0.39 6.29
N GLY A 225 5.34 0.20 5.22
CA GLY A 225 5.24 1.65 5.10
C GLY A 225 4.12 2.10 4.18
N MET A 226 3.56 3.26 4.48
CA MET A 226 2.54 3.93 3.66
C MET A 226 3.19 5.06 2.88
N GLN A 227 2.85 5.21 1.62
CA GLN A 227 3.49 6.15 0.70
C GLN A 227 2.71 7.45 0.57
N VAL A 228 3.43 8.60 0.49
CA VAL A 228 3.01 9.78 -0.27
C VAL A 228 3.88 9.86 -1.51
N HIS A 229 3.25 9.91 -2.68
CA HIS A 229 3.92 9.78 -3.97
C HIS A 229 4.20 11.15 -4.58
N VAL A 230 5.39 11.33 -5.16
CA VAL A 230 5.74 12.53 -5.92
C VAL A 230 4.72 12.80 -7.04
N GLY A 231 4.20 14.03 -7.09
CA GLY A 231 3.16 14.36 -8.05
C GLY A 231 2.37 15.60 -7.66
N PRO A 232 1.15 15.72 -8.13
CA PRO A 232 0.26 16.83 -7.78
C PRO A 232 -0.12 16.78 -6.28
N PRO A 233 -0.63 17.89 -5.72
CA PRO A 233 -1.20 17.90 -4.38
C PRO A 233 -2.21 16.77 -4.19
N MET A 234 -2.10 16.07 -3.06
CA MET A 234 -2.92 14.91 -2.75
C MET A 234 -3.12 14.76 -1.24
N LYS A 235 -4.19 14.08 -0.87
CA LYS A 235 -4.43 13.61 0.50
C LYS A 235 -4.81 12.15 0.49
N VAL A 236 -4.18 11.36 1.36
CA VAL A 236 -4.55 9.99 1.67
C VAL A 236 -4.83 9.85 3.15
N GLU A 237 -5.81 9.06 3.50
CA GLU A 237 -6.23 8.80 4.88
C GLU A 237 -6.27 7.29 5.12
N TYR A 238 -5.72 6.85 6.26
CA TYR A 238 -5.72 5.45 6.68
C TYR A 238 -6.32 5.30 8.07
N LYS A 239 -7.16 4.29 8.27
CA LYS A 239 -7.69 3.89 9.59
C LYS A 239 -7.85 2.38 9.71
N ASN A 240 -8.24 1.91 10.89
CA ASN A 240 -8.47 0.49 11.15
C ASN A 240 -7.28 -0.40 10.77
N ILE A 241 -6.04 0.13 10.95
CA ILE A 241 -4.81 -0.52 10.54
C ILE A 241 -4.49 -1.66 11.50
N ARG A 242 -4.39 -2.88 10.95
CA ARG A 242 -4.23 -4.10 11.73
C ARG A 242 -3.37 -5.13 10.99
N LEU A 243 -2.63 -5.88 11.76
CA LEU A 243 -1.69 -6.90 11.30
C LEU A 243 -1.96 -8.23 11.99
N LYS A 244 -1.85 -9.34 11.26
CA LYS A 244 -1.87 -10.70 11.78
C LYS A 244 -0.62 -11.42 11.27
N THR A 245 0.24 -11.85 12.18
CA THR A 245 1.37 -12.72 11.84
C THR A 245 0.85 -14.13 11.55
N LEU A 246 1.28 -14.71 10.45
CA LEU A 246 0.99 -16.08 10.07
C LEU A 246 2.10 -17.00 10.60
N LYS A 247 1.75 -18.26 10.83
CA LYS A 247 2.68 -19.32 11.24
C LYS A 247 2.98 -20.23 10.07
#